data_e203d42a8342485b9617b2b75439fe81
#
_entry.id   e203d42a8342485b9617b2b75439fe81
#
_cell.length_a   1.000
_cell.length_b   1.000
_cell.length_c   1.000
_cell.angle_alpha   90.00
_cell.angle_beta   90.00
_cell.angle_gamma   90.00
#
_symmetry.space_group_name_H-M   'P 1'
#
loop_
_entity.id
_entity.type
_entity.pdbx_description
1 polymer ?
#
loop_
_entity_poly.entity_id
_entity_poly.type
_entity_poly.pdbx_seq_one_letter_code
_entity_poly.pdbx_strand_id
1 'polypeptide(L)'
;MTQSKIPRAWLSMLALSVVAVGATTAQAAEKAKPPTSIWQQDTLTGDWGGARTTLKNKGIEFTLAYIGETFAVLSGGIDRRASYEGRFEFTADSNLEKLIGWTGAKTHITIYQFHNSGRNVADNVGSIADPSYVDALPTTRLVTAWFEQNFNDRFSLRIGQLAADDEFMISPTVGGYVNGAEDTTYGGLLNGIFGWAGILGPDMMHGGPAFPLAAPSARLKVNATDSVTLLAAVFSGDPAGRNCTGNSEQCNKYGTTFSFSGGALWMGELQYKLSGNLPGVYKVGAWYATADYADQHFGVNGAGTVVSLADPAAAGPLNHSGNWGIYGLVDQMVSRIGKDGSVNVFLRGGVVPTDRNLISFYMDGGIGVKGALRDRPNDMFTLGIAYSKISPAAAAFDRDTRAIAPPFPIRDEEVVFEMTYAAQIAPWWIVQPDLQYIVHPGGNVPNPNDPTVAIGNAFIAGIRSTIKF
;
A
#
# COMPACT_ATOMS: atom_id res chain seq x y z
N MET A 1 40.81 26.46 -11.67
CA MET A 1 41.03 25.17 -12.33
C MET A 1 41.76 24.26 -11.38
N THR A 2 41.09 23.46 -10.58
CA THR A 2 41.66 22.32 -9.84
C THR A 2 40.47 21.45 -9.43
N GLN A 3 40.30 20.33 -10.14
CA GLN A 3 39.33 19.29 -9.83
C GLN A 3 39.77 18.53 -8.57
N SER A 4 39.02 18.59 -7.50
CA SER A 4 39.22 17.70 -6.36
C SER A 4 38.50 16.38 -6.62
N LYS A 5 39.29 15.31 -6.77
CA LYS A 5 38.83 13.92 -6.85
C LYS A 5 38.38 13.48 -5.46
N ILE A 6 37.07 13.18 -5.30
CA ILE A 6 36.54 12.48 -4.14
C ILE A 6 36.80 10.98 -4.30
N PRO A 7 37.33 10.26 -3.31
CA PRO A 7 37.64 8.84 -3.45
C PRO A 7 36.37 7.97 -3.51
N ARG A 8 36.28 7.12 -4.50
CA ARG A 8 35.26 6.07 -4.69
C ARG A 8 35.47 4.89 -3.73
N ALA A 9 35.33 5.10 -2.43
CA ALA A 9 35.66 4.05 -1.45
C ALA A 9 34.49 3.59 -0.54
N TRP A 10 33.23 3.97 -0.82
CA TRP A 10 32.10 3.63 0.04
C TRP A 10 30.98 2.78 -0.63
N LEU A 11 31.20 2.24 -1.81
CA LEU A 11 30.20 1.45 -2.56
C LEU A 11 30.48 -0.05 -2.58
N SER A 12 31.34 -0.57 -1.69
CA SER A 12 31.79 -1.98 -1.74
C SER A 12 31.46 -2.82 -0.51
N MET A 13 30.48 -2.47 0.32
CA MET A 13 30.15 -3.24 1.53
C MET A 13 28.73 -3.82 1.57
N LEU A 14 28.14 -4.08 0.43
CA LEU A 14 26.97 -4.98 0.32
C LEU A 14 27.34 -6.20 -0.54
N ALA A 15 28.51 -6.79 -0.28
CA ALA A 15 28.82 -8.10 -0.79
C ALA A 15 28.14 -9.14 0.09
N LEU A 16 27.21 -9.90 -0.47
CA LEU A 16 26.67 -11.15 0.09
C LEU A 16 27.86 -12.08 0.42
N SER A 17 28.30 -12.09 1.67
CA SER A 17 29.18 -13.13 2.17
C SER A 17 28.34 -14.40 2.41
N VAL A 18 28.34 -15.29 1.43
CA VAL A 18 27.96 -16.68 1.65
C VAL A 18 29.01 -17.28 2.59
N VAL A 19 28.70 -17.35 3.87
CA VAL A 19 29.52 -18.03 4.86
C VAL A 19 29.32 -19.54 4.68
N ALA A 20 30.32 -20.21 4.20
CA ALA A 20 30.40 -21.67 4.30
C ALA A 20 30.48 -22.09 5.78
N VAL A 21 29.36 -22.58 6.32
CA VAL A 21 29.29 -23.09 7.69
C VAL A 21 29.87 -24.51 7.71
N GLY A 22 31.07 -24.62 8.28
CA GLY A 22 31.67 -25.91 8.63
C GLY A 22 30.81 -26.68 9.62
N ALA A 23 30.60 -27.96 9.37
CA ALA A 23 29.80 -28.86 10.20
C ALA A 23 30.45 -29.06 11.58
N THR A 24 29.89 -28.42 12.61
CA THR A 24 30.09 -28.79 14.00
C THR A 24 28.80 -29.46 14.51
N THR A 25 29.00 -30.60 15.18
CA THR A 25 27.96 -31.49 15.71
C THR A 25 26.94 -30.75 16.55
N ALA A 26 25.71 -30.61 16.03
CA ALA A 26 24.58 -30.03 16.73
C ALA A 26 23.96 -31.04 17.69
N GLN A 27 23.80 -30.62 18.93
CA GLN A 27 23.01 -31.30 19.96
C GLN A 27 21.54 -31.31 19.51
N ALA A 28 20.92 -32.50 19.47
CA ALA A 28 19.59 -32.69 18.92
C ALA A 28 18.55 -31.94 19.74
N ALA A 29 18.01 -30.85 19.18
CA ALA A 29 16.71 -30.33 19.57
C ALA A 29 15.62 -31.36 19.19
N GLU A 30 14.69 -31.60 20.07
CA GLU A 30 13.59 -32.55 19.88
C GLU A 30 12.88 -32.23 18.55
N LYS A 31 13.04 -33.15 17.58
CA LYS A 31 12.46 -32.95 16.23
C LYS A 31 10.95 -32.97 16.33
N ALA A 32 10.33 -31.83 16.12
CA ALA A 32 8.92 -31.79 15.81
C ALA A 32 8.65 -32.82 14.69
N LYS A 33 7.66 -33.68 14.88
CA LYS A 33 7.28 -34.68 13.88
C LYS A 33 6.99 -33.95 12.58
N PRO A 34 7.64 -34.27 11.45
CA PRO A 34 7.33 -33.61 10.18
C PRO A 34 5.83 -33.79 9.88
N PRO A 35 5.17 -32.76 9.32
CA PRO A 35 3.75 -32.86 8.96
C PRO A 35 3.59 -34.06 8.03
N THR A 36 2.57 -34.87 8.29
CA THR A 36 2.31 -36.13 7.57
C THR A 36 1.80 -35.91 6.16
N SER A 37 1.45 -34.65 5.80
CA SER A 37 0.92 -34.26 4.50
C SER A 37 1.31 -32.84 4.14
N ILE A 38 1.53 -32.56 2.84
CA ILE A 38 1.73 -31.22 2.29
C ILE A 38 0.59 -30.25 2.68
N TRP A 39 -0.63 -30.75 2.79
CA TRP A 39 -1.83 -29.97 3.16
C TRP A 39 -1.85 -29.45 4.60
N GLN A 40 -0.90 -29.92 5.44
CA GLN A 40 -0.80 -29.56 6.85
C GLN A 40 0.44 -28.70 7.14
N GLN A 41 1.27 -28.45 6.15
CA GLN A 41 2.45 -27.61 6.28
C GLN A 41 2.06 -26.14 6.31
N ASP A 42 2.81 -25.30 7.03
CA ASP A 42 2.59 -23.85 7.09
C ASP A 42 2.98 -23.16 5.78
N THR A 43 3.92 -23.78 5.03
CA THR A 43 4.38 -23.31 3.72
C THR A 43 4.44 -24.47 2.73
N LEU A 44 4.29 -24.19 1.43
CA LEU A 44 4.33 -25.21 0.37
C LEU A 44 5.61 -26.04 0.38
N THR A 45 6.75 -25.42 0.65
CA THR A 45 8.06 -26.09 0.67
C THR A 45 8.45 -26.65 2.04
N GLY A 46 7.61 -26.45 3.06
CA GLY A 46 7.84 -26.94 4.43
C GLY A 46 9.06 -26.33 5.10
N ASP A 47 9.67 -27.08 6.01
CA ASP A 47 10.77 -26.62 6.86
C ASP A 47 12.18 -26.90 6.28
N TRP A 48 12.30 -27.32 5.01
CA TRP A 48 13.58 -27.63 4.34
C TRP A 48 14.45 -28.63 5.14
N GLY A 49 13.82 -29.65 5.73
CA GLY A 49 14.52 -30.59 6.58
C GLY A 49 15.05 -30.04 7.91
N GLY A 50 14.43 -28.97 8.41
CA GLY A 50 14.83 -28.27 9.65
C GLY A 50 15.69 -27.02 9.42
N ALA A 51 16.06 -26.71 8.17
CA ALA A 51 16.93 -25.58 7.88
C ALA A 51 16.23 -24.25 8.16
N ARG A 52 14.93 -24.09 7.79
CA ARG A 52 14.14 -22.88 8.05
C ARG A 52 14.04 -22.61 9.55
N THR A 53 13.65 -23.61 10.34
CA THR A 53 13.60 -23.52 11.81
C THR A 53 14.99 -23.18 12.39
N THR A 54 16.06 -23.79 11.88
CA THR A 54 17.42 -23.49 12.33
C THR A 54 17.82 -22.04 12.06
N LEU A 55 17.51 -21.49 10.88
CA LEU A 55 17.77 -20.11 10.52
C LEU A 55 16.96 -19.16 11.40
N LYS A 56 15.66 -19.41 11.58
CA LYS A 56 14.78 -18.62 12.46
C LYS A 56 15.28 -18.56 13.90
N ASN A 57 15.74 -19.71 14.44
CA ASN A 57 16.31 -19.78 15.78
C ASN A 57 17.62 -18.97 15.90
N LYS A 58 18.39 -18.88 14.81
CA LYS A 58 19.58 -18.03 14.72
C LYS A 58 19.29 -16.56 14.47
N GLY A 59 18.00 -16.19 14.23
CA GLY A 59 17.57 -14.81 14.02
C GLY A 59 17.47 -14.40 12.54
N ILE A 60 17.39 -15.35 11.60
CA ILE A 60 17.14 -15.07 10.18
C ILE A 60 15.83 -15.74 9.77
N GLU A 61 14.89 -14.97 9.26
CA GLU A 61 13.61 -15.44 8.74
C GLU A 61 13.42 -15.01 7.30
N PHE A 62 13.08 -15.96 6.43
CA PHE A 62 12.76 -15.72 5.03
C PHE A 62 11.31 -16.05 4.77
N THR A 63 10.62 -15.14 4.09
CA THR A 63 9.28 -15.37 3.55
C THR A 63 9.35 -15.28 2.04
N LEU A 64 8.77 -16.25 1.36
CA LEU A 64 8.55 -16.23 -0.08
C LEU A 64 7.07 -16.51 -0.32
N ALA A 65 6.40 -15.62 -1.05
CA ALA A 65 5.03 -15.80 -1.46
C ALA A 65 4.87 -15.52 -2.95
N TYR A 66 3.87 -16.14 -3.55
CA TYR A 66 3.42 -15.83 -4.89
C TYR A 66 1.95 -15.44 -4.85
N ILE A 67 1.62 -14.30 -5.44
CA ILE A 67 0.26 -13.84 -5.66
C ILE A 67 0.05 -13.82 -7.16
N GLY A 68 -0.93 -14.58 -7.66
CA GLY A 68 -1.36 -14.54 -9.04
C GLY A 68 -2.85 -14.27 -9.09
N GLU A 69 -3.28 -13.38 -9.97
CA GLU A 69 -4.67 -13.00 -10.07
C GLU A 69 -5.10 -12.72 -11.50
N THR A 70 -6.39 -12.93 -11.74
CA THR A 70 -7.03 -12.56 -13.00
C THR A 70 -8.25 -11.73 -12.69
N PHE A 71 -8.32 -10.56 -13.29
CA PHE A 71 -9.50 -9.69 -13.25
C PHE A 71 -10.05 -9.48 -14.65
N ALA A 72 -11.37 -9.45 -14.77
CA ALA A 72 -12.08 -9.21 -16.02
C ALA A 72 -13.06 -8.04 -15.85
N VAL A 73 -12.96 -7.02 -16.69
CA VAL A 73 -13.95 -5.95 -16.80
C VAL A 73 -15.11 -6.48 -17.64
N LEU A 74 -16.24 -6.76 -17.00
CA LEU A 74 -17.42 -7.38 -17.61
C LEU A 74 -18.35 -6.34 -18.25
N SER A 75 -18.40 -5.12 -17.68
CA SER A 75 -19.15 -4.00 -18.27
C SER A 75 -18.52 -2.66 -17.87
N GLY A 76 -18.74 -1.63 -18.68
CA GLY A 76 -18.19 -0.28 -18.47
C GLY A 76 -16.67 -0.23 -18.58
N GLY A 77 -16.05 0.71 -17.83
CA GLY A 77 -14.62 0.95 -17.92
C GLY A 77 -14.19 1.53 -19.26
N ILE A 78 -12.89 1.52 -19.51
CA ILE A 78 -12.26 1.93 -20.78
C ILE A 78 -12.30 0.79 -21.79
N ASP A 79 -11.91 -0.43 -21.35
CA ASP A 79 -11.87 -1.64 -22.17
C ASP A 79 -12.44 -2.85 -21.42
N ARG A 80 -13.24 -3.66 -22.13
CA ARG A 80 -13.81 -4.92 -21.61
C ARG A 80 -12.89 -6.07 -21.94
N ARG A 81 -11.96 -6.38 -21.04
CA ARG A 81 -11.04 -7.51 -21.18
C ARG A 81 -10.60 -8.08 -19.84
N ALA A 82 -9.99 -9.25 -19.88
CA ALA A 82 -9.31 -9.83 -18.74
C ALA A 82 -7.83 -9.46 -18.76
N SER A 83 -7.28 -9.25 -17.56
CA SER A 83 -5.85 -9.08 -17.31
C SER A 83 -5.39 -10.11 -16.29
N TYR A 84 -4.19 -10.63 -16.46
CA TYR A 84 -3.48 -11.43 -15.48
C TYR A 84 -2.34 -10.63 -14.91
N GLU A 85 -2.21 -10.66 -13.59
CA GLU A 85 -1.17 -9.98 -12.82
C GLU A 85 -0.58 -10.93 -11.80
N GLY A 86 0.73 -10.82 -11.58
CA GLY A 86 1.40 -11.68 -10.64
C GLY A 86 2.57 -11.00 -9.96
N ARG A 87 2.80 -11.41 -8.70
CA ARG A 87 3.87 -10.88 -7.87
C ARG A 87 4.52 -12.01 -7.07
N PHE A 88 5.83 -12.19 -7.20
CA PHE A 88 6.62 -12.86 -6.21
C PHE A 88 7.05 -11.87 -5.13
N GLU A 89 6.91 -12.27 -3.89
CA GLU A 89 7.32 -11.51 -2.71
C GLU A 89 8.42 -12.27 -1.99
N PHE A 90 9.58 -11.65 -1.87
CA PHE A 90 10.67 -12.14 -1.05
C PHE A 90 10.92 -11.15 0.09
N THR A 91 10.88 -11.66 1.31
CA THR A 91 11.19 -10.89 2.51
C THR A 91 12.30 -11.59 3.30
N ALA A 92 13.24 -10.81 3.82
CA ALA A 92 14.28 -11.28 4.73
C ALA A 92 14.29 -10.40 5.98
N ASP A 93 14.04 -11.02 7.12
CA ASP A 93 14.08 -10.41 8.44
C ASP A 93 15.26 -10.93 9.25
N SER A 94 15.96 -10.05 9.96
CA SER A 94 17.07 -10.43 10.82
C SER A 94 16.89 -9.86 12.22
N ASN A 95 17.01 -10.71 13.22
CA ASN A 95 17.13 -10.34 14.62
C ASN A 95 18.64 -10.29 14.98
N LEU A 96 19.18 -9.07 15.07
CA LEU A 96 20.62 -8.88 15.29
C LEU A 96 21.06 -9.24 16.71
N GLU A 97 20.16 -9.29 17.67
CA GLU A 97 20.45 -9.78 19.02
C GLU A 97 20.80 -11.28 18.97
N LYS A 98 20.02 -12.08 18.26
CA LYS A 98 20.29 -13.51 18.08
C LYS A 98 21.53 -13.77 17.21
N LEU A 99 21.79 -12.93 16.19
CA LEU A 99 22.87 -13.11 15.23
C LEU A 99 24.23 -12.68 15.77
N ILE A 100 24.30 -11.53 16.42
CA ILE A 100 25.57 -10.87 16.79
C ILE A 100 25.53 -10.26 18.20
N GLY A 101 24.48 -10.49 18.99
CA GLY A 101 24.34 -9.93 20.36
C GLY A 101 23.93 -8.46 20.44
N TRP A 102 23.46 -7.85 19.33
CA TRP A 102 23.03 -6.45 19.34
C TRP A 102 21.56 -6.37 19.80
N THR A 103 21.38 -6.12 21.09
CA THR A 103 20.08 -6.13 21.77
C THR A 103 19.09 -5.13 21.13
N GLY A 104 17.89 -5.62 20.84
CA GLY A 104 16.78 -4.84 20.31
C GLY A 104 16.90 -4.42 18.84
N ALA A 105 17.99 -4.78 18.14
CA ALA A 105 18.23 -4.40 16.76
C ALA A 105 17.66 -5.43 15.78
N LYS A 106 17.01 -4.93 14.69
CA LYS A 106 16.42 -5.71 13.60
C LYS A 106 16.72 -5.09 12.26
N THR A 107 16.78 -5.90 11.22
CA THR A 107 16.79 -5.45 9.81
C THR A 107 15.72 -6.16 9.02
N HIS A 108 15.29 -5.53 7.93
CA HIS A 108 14.27 -6.04 7.05
C HIS A 108 14.56 -5.64 5.60
N ILE A 109 14.27 -6.52 4.66
CA ILE A 109 14.33 -6.25 3.22
C ILE A 109 13.13 -6.92 2.58
N THR A 110 12.41 -6.19 1.72
CA THR A 110 11.37 -6.74 0.85
C THR A 110 11.70 -6.45 -0.61
N ILE A 111 11.67 -7.49 -1.42
CA ILE A 111 11.84 -7.44 -2.87
C ILE A 111 10.62 -8.06 -3.53
N TYR A 112 10.01 -7.33 -4.47
CA TYR A 112 8.94 -7.85 -5.31
C TYR A 112 9.40 -8.03 -6.74
N GLN A 113 8.90 -9.09 -7.38
CA GLN A 113 9.01 -9.30 -8.82
C GLN A 113 7.59 -9.28 -9.40
N PHE A 114 7.30 -8.25 -10.19
CA PHE A 114 6.00 -8.04 -10.84
C PHE A 114 6.03 -8.55 -12.27
N HIS A 115 4.93 -9.13 -12.72
CA HIS A 115 4.69 -9.51 -14.11
C HIS A 115 3.20 -9.50 -14.41
N ASN A 116 2.84 -9.28 -15.67
CA ASN A 116 1.45 -9.26 -16.11
C ASN A 116 1.32 -9.78 -17.55
N SER A 117 0.09 -9.84 -18.05
CA SER A 117 -0.24 -10.26 -19.42
C SER A 117 -0.04 -9.16 -20.48
N GLY A 118 0.73 -8.11 -20.18
CA GLY A 118 1.02 -6.99 -21.07
C GLY A 118 0.14 -5.76 -20.83
N ARG A 119 -0.89 -5.86 -19.98
CA ARG A 119 -1.77 -4.77 -19.57
C ARG A 119 -2.38 -5.09 -18.21
N ASN A 120 -2.46 -4.11 -17.36
CA ASN A 120 -3.01 -4.21 -16.02
C ASN A 120 -4.53 -4.01 -16.03
N VAL A 121 -5.21 -4.41 -14.95
CA VAL A 121 -6.65 -4.18 -14.81
C VAL A 121 -6.96 -2.69 -14.68
N ALA A 122 -6.12 -1.93 -14.03
CA ALA A 122 -6.24 -0.47 -13.91
C ALA A 122 -6.37 0.24 -15.27
N ASP A 123 -5.55 -0.15 -16.26
CA ASP A 123 -5.61 0.38 -17.63
C ASP A 123 -6.94 0.13 -18.32
N ASN A 124 -7.68 -0.88 -17.92
CA ASN A 124 -8.98 -1.25 -18.51
C ASN A 124 -10.15 -0.54 -17.82
N VAL A 125 -9.99 -0.10 -16.59
CA VAL A 125 -11.06 0.49 -15.78
C VAL A 125 -11.01 2.00 -15.80
N GLY A 126 -9.85 2.60 -15.52
CA GLY A 126 -9.66 4.05 -15.41
C GLY A 126 -10.21 4.64 -14.10
N SER A 127 -10.23 3.86 -13.02
CA SER A 127 -10.60 4.30 -11.67
C SER A 127 -9.49 5.11 -10.99
N ILE A 128 -9.83 5.82 -9.90
CA ILE A 128 -8.90 6.63 -9.10
C ILE A 128 -7.81 5.73 -8.49
N ALA A 129 -8.20 4.57 -7.97
CA ALA A 129 -7.27 3.57 -7.47
C ALA A 129 -7.41 2.27 -8.27
N ASP A 130 -6.31 1.51 -8.28
CA ASP A 130 -6.26 0.25 -9.02
C ASP A 130 -7.24 -0.77 -8.42
N PRO A 131 -7.99 -1.52 -9.23
CA PRO A 131 -8.83 -2.60 -8.75
C PRO A 131 -8.07 -3.72 -8.02
N SER A 132 -6.77 -3.73 -8.17
CA SER A 132 -5.86 -4.64 -7.48
C SER A 132 -4.69 -3.92 -6.84
N TYR A 133 -4.48 -4.14 -5.53
CA TYR A 133 -3.30 -3.64 -4.82
C TYR A 133 -2.01 -4.45 -5.10
N VAL A 134 -2.04 -5.34 -6.08
CA VAL A 134 -0.86 -6.07 -6.61
C VAL A 134 -0.37 -5.44 -7.90
N ASP A 135 -1.20 -4.60 -8.52
CA ASP A 135 -0.91 -3.95 -9.79
C ASP A 135 0.33 -3.06 -9.70
N ALA A 136 1.29 -3.32 -10.57
CA ALA A 136 2.50 -2.50 -10.74
C ALA A 136 3.19 -2.83 -12.07
N LEU A 137 4.08 -1.97 -12.52
CA LEU A 137 4.87 -2.22 -13.72
C LEU A 137 5.76 -3.47 -13.58
N PRO A 138 5.82 -4.33 -14.61
CA PRO A 138 6.67 -5.52 -14.64
C PRO A 138 8.15 -5.18 -14.40
N THR A 139 8.66 -5.63 -13.25
CA THR A 139 10.07 -5.44 -12.85
C THR A 139 10.38 -6.26 -11.61
N THR A 140 11.66 -6.36 -11.26
CA THR A 140 12.10 -6.74 -9.91
C THR A 140 12.50 -5.48 -9.16
N ARG A 141 11.87 -5.22 -8.00
CA ARG A 141 11.99 -3.96 -7.26
C ARG A 141 12.30 -4.20 -5.79
N LEU A 142 13.29 -3.48 -5.26
CA LEU A 142 13.47 -3.30 -3.83
C LEU A 142 12.34 -2.37 -3.34
N VAL A 143 11.43 -2.90 -2.52
CA VAL A 143 10.31 -2.09 -2.00
C VAL A 143 10.72 -1.45 -0.69
N THR A 144 11.01 -2.23 0.32
CA THR A 144 11.46 -1.71 1.62
C THR A 144 12.80 -2.29 2.02
N ALA A 145 13.63 -1.48 2.71
CA ALA A 145 14.88 -1.91 3.32
C ALA A 145 15.18 -1.02 4.51
N TRP A 146 15.15 -1.57 5.72
CA TRP A 146 15.28 -0.76 6.90
C TRP A 146 16.00 -1.47 8.06
N PHE A 147 16.50 -0.64 8.97
CA PHE A 147 17.03 -1.00 10.28
C PHE A 147 16.11 -0.43 11.36
N GLU A 148 15.79 -1.22 12.37
CA GLU A 148 15.03 -0.80 13.54
C GLU A 148 15.81 -1.10 14.82
N GLN A 149 15.91 -0.09 15.71
CA GLN A 149 16.41 -0.21 17.06
C GLN A 149 15.27 -0.06 18.06
N ASN A 150 14.96 -1.12 18.78
CA ASN A 150 14.15 -1.06 19.99
C ASN A 150 15.08 -0.69 21.16
N PHE A 151 14.89 0.49 21.76
CA PHE A 151 15.68 0.95 22.91
C PHE A 151 15.16 0.33 24.21
N ASN A 152 13.89 0.03 24.23
CA ASN A 152 13.17 -0.69 25.29
C ASN A 152 11.80 -1.16 24.73
N ASP A 153 10.95 -1.74 25.58
CA ASP A 153 9.62 -2.25 25.19
C ASP A 153 8.66 -1.13 24.72
N ARG A 154 8.97 0.13 24.98
CA ARG A 154 8.10 1.27 24.68
C ARG A 154 8.57 2.16 23.55
N PHE A 155 9.84 2.11 23.17
CA PHE A 155 10.42 3.07 22.26
C PHE A 155 11.23 2.38 21.16
N SER A 156 10.91 2.63 19.89
CA SER A 156 11.71 2.18 18.76
C SER A 156 11.87 3.25 17.68
N LEU A 157 13.02 3.22 17.03
CA LEU A 157 13.35 4.04 15.86
C LEU A 157 13.64 3.12 14.67
N ARG A 158 12.97 3.36 13.56
CA ARG A 158 13.20 2.68 12.27
C ARG A 158 13.71 3.69 11.26
N ILE A 159 14.76 3.35 10.53
CA ILE A 159 15.35 4.17 9.47
C ILE A 159 15.62 3.32 8.25
N GLY A 160 15.46 3.91 7.06
CA GLY A 160 15.72 3.21 5.81
C GLY A 160 14.76 3.65 4.71
N GLN A 161 14.51 2.76 3.75
CA GLN A 161 13.48 2.91 2.75
C GLN A 161 12.18 2.30 3.28
N LEU A 162 11.19 3.14 3.60
CA LEU A 162 9.91 2.74 4.21
C LEU A 162 8.76 3.11 3.29
N ALA A 163 7.68 2.34 3.37
CA ALA A 163 6.39 2.66 2.80
C ALA A 163 5.44 3.12 3.93
N ALA A 164 4.70 4.20 3.71
CA ALA A 164 3.84 4.78 4.73
C ALA A 164 2.60 3.90 4.98
N ASP A 165 2.11 3.24 3.95
CA ASP A 165 0.99 2.30 3.97
C ASP A 165 1.31 0.96 4.67
N ASP A 166 2.56 0.75 5.12
CA ASP A 166 2.90 -0.38 6.00
C ASP A 166 2.45 -0.16 7.46
N GLU A 167 2.31 1.09 7.92
CA GLU A 167 2.04 1.39 9.34
C GLU A 167 0.92 2.41 9.58
N PHE A 168 0.71 3.37 8.65
CA PHE A 168 -0.27 4.46 8.82
C PHE A 168 -1.60 4.14 8.13
N MET A 169 -2.71 4.55 8.74
CA MET A 169 -4.08 4.39 8.22
C MET A 169 -4.54 2.93 8.01
N ILE A 170 -3.85 1.93 8.53
CA ILE A 170 -4.17 0.51 8.32
C ILE A 170 -5.34 0.08 9.20
N SER A 171 -6.37 -0.51 8.58
CA SER A 171 -7.45 -1.23 9.26
C SER A 171 -7.11 -2.73 9.33
N PRO A 172 -7.11 -3.35 10.52
CA PRO A 172 -6.90 -4.79 10.66
C PRO A 172 -7.91 -5.64 9.88
N THR A 173 -9.15 -5.17 9.71
CA THR A 173 -10.21 -5.89 8.99
C THR A 173 -10.02 -5.85 7.49
N VAL A 174 -9.59 -4.70 6.95
CA VAL A 174 -9.34 -4.57 5.50
C VAL A 174 -8.12 -5.39 5.09
N GLY A 175 -7.16 -5.54 5.98
CA GLY A 175 -5.84 -6.06 5.64
C GLY A 175 -5.05 -4.97 4.92
N GLY A 176 -4.11 -4.35 5.58
CA GLY A 176 -3.07 -3.60 4.91
C GLY A 176 -2.06 -4.60 4.33
N TYR A 177 -1.35 -4.20 3.29
CA TYR A 177 -0.20 -4.95 2.82
C TYR A 177 0.92 -4.79 3.84
N VAL A 178 0.92 -5.64 4.88
CA VAL A 178 2.01 -5.61 5.85
C VAL A 178 3.09 -6.57 5.37
N ASN A 179 4.15 -6.01 4.81
CA ASN A 179 5.32 -6.75 4.39
C ASN A 179 5.95 -7.51 5.57
N GLY A 180 5.97 -8.84 5.49
CA GLY A 180 6.78 -9.68 6.38
C GLY A 180 6.40 -9.71 7.86
N ALA A 181 5.31 -9.10 8.28
CA ALA A 181 4.88 -9.17 9.67
C ALA A 181 4.25 -10.53 9.98
N GLU A 182 4.43 -10.99 11.20
CA GLU A 182 3.88 -12.25 11.74
C GLU A 182 2.34 -12.31 11.67
N ASP A 183 1.68 -11.20 11.31
CA ASP A 183 0.23 -10.99 11.34
C ASP A 183 -0.33 -10.52 9.98
N THR A 184 0.19 -11.09 8.88
CA THR A 184 -0.39 -10.84 7.55
C THR A 184 -1.78 -11.46 7.47
N THR A 185 -2.81 -10.65 7.65
CA THR A 185 -4.19 -11.02 7.38
C THR A 185 -4.40 -11.05 5.88
N TYR A 186 -4.04 -12.15 5.24
CA TYR A 186 -4.47 -12.41 3.88
C TYR A 186 -6.00 -12.60 3.92
N GLY A 187 -6.75 -11.80 3.17
CA GLY A 187 -8.19 -11.99 3.08
C GLY A 187 -9.03 -10.73 3.20
N GLY A 188 -8.40 -9.56 3.25
CA GLY A 188 -9.10 -8.27 3.15
C GLY A 188 -9.52 -7.93 1.73
N LEU A 189 -9.91 -6.67 1.52
CA LEU A 189 -10.28 -6.14 0.21
C LEU A 189 -9.06 -6.02 -0.71
N LEU A 190 -9.26 -6.16 -2.01
CA LEU A 190 -8.21 -6.22 -3.02
C LEU A 190 -7.98 -4.90 -3.73
N ASN A 191 -9.02 -4.03 -3.82
CA ASN A 191 -8.90 -2.74 -4.47
C ASN A 191 -7.96 -1.81 -3.69
N GLY A 192 -7.06 -1.16 -4.40
CA GLY A 192 -6.01 -0.29 -3.85
C GLY A 192 -6.54 0.87 -3.01
N ILE A 193 -7.80 1.31 -3.24
CA ILE A 193 -8.43 2.39 -2.46
C ILE A 193 -8.55 2.05 -0.97
N PHE A 194 -8.72 0.78 -0.63
CA PHE A 194 -8.77 0.30 0.75
C PHE A 194 -7.37 0.11 1.36
N GLY A 195 -6.34 -0.05 0.54
CA GLY A 195 -4.95 -0.13 0.98
C GLY A 195 -4.39 1.25 1.32
N TRP A 196 -4.41 2.17 0.35
CA TRP A 196 -3.93 3.54 0.50
C TRP A 196 -5.03 4.52 0.18
N ALA A 197 -5.50 5.27 1.19
CA ALA A 197 -6.69 6.13 1.09
C ALA A 197 -6.58 7.19 -0.01
N GLY A 198 -7.70 7.46 -0.70
CA GLY A 198 -7.77 8.36 -1.85
C GLY A 198 -7.27 9.79 -1.59
N ILE A 199 -7.28 10.27 -0.35
CA ILE A 199 -6.70 11.58 0.04
C ILE A 199 -5.16 11.56 0.16
N LEU A 200 -4.51 10.47 -0.19
CA LEU A 200 -3.05 10.33 -0.16
C LEU A 200 -2.51 9.93 -1.53
N GLY A 201 -2.92 8.82 -2.09
CA GLY A 201 -2.38 8.32 -3.36
C GLY A 201 -2.36 9.36 -4.48
N PRO A 202 -3.52 9.79 -5.03
CA PRO A 202 -3.58 10.75 -6.13
C PRO A 202 -3.18 12.18 -5.74
N ASP A 203 -3.19 12.51 -4.45
CA ASP A 203 -2.92 13.85 -3.95
C ASP A 203 -1.44 14.07 -3.56
N MET A 204 -0.63 13.01 -3.54
CA MET A 204 0.81 13.10 -3.27
C MET A 204 1.63 13.11 -4.56
N MET A 205 2.80 13.73 -4.49
CA MET A 205 3.76 13.72 -5.59
C MET A 205 4.13 12.27 -5.93
N HIS A 206 3.85 11.84 -7.17
CA HIS A 206 4.09 10.49 -7.67
C HIS A 206 3.47 9.36 -6.80
N GLY A 207 2.32 9.61 -6.18
CA GLY A 207 1.62 8.66 -5.32
C GLY A 207 2.09 8.62 -3.86
N GLY A 208 3.15 9.36 -3.54
CA GLY A 208 3.79 9.36 -2.21
C GLY A 208 4.61 8.11 -1.91
N PRO A 209 5.22 8.04 -0.71
CA PRO A 209 6.01 6.89 -0.27
C PRO A 209 5.11 5.74 0.20
N ALA A 210 4.42 5.12 -0.73
CA ALA A 210 3.49 4.00 -0.53
C ALA A 210 3.67 2.98 -1.65
N PHE A 211 3.14 1.76 -1.48
CA PHE A 211 3.18 0.74 -2.52
C PHE A 211 2.82 1.33 -3.92
N PRO A 212 3.55 1.00 -4.98
CA PRO A 212 4.70 0.09 -5.07
C PRO A 212 6.07 0.78 -4.88
N LEU A 213 6.12 2.04 -4.46
CA LEU A 213 7.33 2.83 -4.27
C LEU A 213 7.46 3.30 -2.82
N ALA A 214 8.59 2.99 -2.19
CA ALA A 214 8.95 3.50 -0.87
C ALA A 214 10.02 4.59 -0.98
N ALA A 215 10.27 5.31 0.11
CA ALA A 215 11.24 6.41 0.15
C ALA A 215 12.16 6.35 1.36
N PRO A 216 13.34 7.02 1.32
CA PRO A 216 14.18 7.24 2.50
C PRO A 216 13.39 7.93 3.61
N SER A 217 13.44 7.36 4.82
CA SER A 217 12.51 7.73 5.89
C SER A 217 13.09 7.43 7.27
N ALA A 218 12.51 8.07 8.28
CA ALA A 218 12.71 7.74 9.69
C ALA A 218 11.35 7.70 10.38
N ARG A 219 11.09 6.66 11.18
CA ARG A 219 9.86 6.47 11.94
C ARG A 219 10.15 6.20 13.41
N LEU A 220 9.53 6.98 14.27
CA LEU A 220 9.49 6.83 15.72
C LEU A 220 8.19 6.14 16.13
N LYS A 221 8.28 5.14 17.00
CA LYS A 221 7.14 4.50 17.67
C LYS A 221 7.30 4.59 19.15
N VAL A 222 6.23 5.01 19.84
CA VAL A 222 6.17 5.11 21.31
C VAL A 222 4.92 4.39 21.79
N ASN A 223 5.09 3.28 22.49
CA ASN A 223 4.01 2.61 23.23
C ASN A 223 3.85 3.34 24.58
N ALA A 224 3.05 4.40 24.60
CA ALA A 224 2.85 5.23 25.80
C ALA A 224 2.24 4.42 26.95
N THR A 225 1.30 3.52 26.62
CA THR A 225 0.72 2.50 27.51
C THR A 225 0.53 1.19 26.72
N ASP A 226 0.02 0.16 27.35
CA ASP A 226 -0.33 -1.11 26.68
C ASP A 226 -1.48 -0.95 25.65
N SER A 227 -2.24 0.13 25.75
CA SER A 227 -3.37 0.44 24.86
C SER A 227 -3.12 1.63 23.94
N VAL A 228 -2.10 2.46 24.18
CA VAL A 228 -1.86 3.69 23.43
C VAL A 228 -0.49 3.66 22.78
N THR A 229 -0.49 3.77 21.44
CA THR A 229 0.71 3.88 20.63
C THR A 229 0.71 5.22 19.88
N LEU A 230 1.85 5.88 19.83
CA LEU A 230 2.12 7.06 19.03
C LEU A 230 3.11 6.66 17.91
N LEU A 231 2.76 6.98 16.68
CA LEU A 231 3.67 6.92 15.54
C LEU A 231 3.97 8.33 15.05
N ALA A 232 5.22 8.59 14.73
CA ALA A 232 5.64 9.78 14.02
C ALA A 232 6.67 9.39 12.97
N ALA A 233 6.55 9.90 11.75
CA ALA A 233 7.49 9.60 10.68
C ALA A 233 7.75 10.81 9.80
N VAL A 234 8.94 10.81 9.20
CA VAL A 234 9.29 11.69 8.09
C VAL A 234 9.76 10.83 6.93
N PHE A 235 9.18 11.07 5.77
CA PHE A 235 9.52 10.44 4.50
C PHE A 235 10.05 11.50 3.54
N SER A 236 10.94 11.11 2.63
CA SER A 236 11.16 11.92 1.43
C SER A 236 9.87 12.01 0.62
N GLY A 237 9.49 13.21 0.19
CA GLY A 237 8.18 13.48 -0.39
C GLY A 237 7.99 12.94 -1.82
N ASP A 238 9.09 12.63 -2.52
CA ASP A 238 9.06 12.16 -3.91
C ASP A 238 9.82 10.83 -4.05
N PRO A 239 9.13 9.69 -4.08
CA PRO A 239 9.76 8.37 -4.21
C PRO A 239 10.30 8.10 -5.61
N ALA A 240 9.84 8.82 -6.65
CA ALA A 240 10.26 8.63 -8.03
C ALA A 240 11.57 9.36 -8.38
N GLY A 241 11.85 10.47 -7.70
CA GLY A 241 13.06 11.26 -7.87
C GLY A 241 12.86 12.54 -8.68
N ARG A 242 13.72 13.54 -8.40
CA ARG A 242 13.61 14.94 -8.85
C ARG A 242 13.36 15.13 -10.37
N ASN A 243 13.85 14.24 -11.21
CA ASN A 243 13.78 14.37 -12.65
C ASN A 243 12.68 13.50 -13.28
N CYS A 244 11.80 12.95 -12.48
CA CYS A 244 10.68 12.18 -12.97
C CYS A 244 9.62 13.11 -13.56
N THR A 245 9.34 12.96 -14.85
CA THR A 245 8.32 13.73 -15.59
C THR A 245 7.24 12.82 -16.18
N GLY A 246 7.30 11.53 -15.90
CA GLY A 246 6.40 10.53 -16.43
C GLY A 246 5.92 9.56 -15.36
N ASN A 247 5.74 8.30 -15.75
CA ASN A 247 5.33 7.26 -14.83
C ASN A 247 6.38 7.05 -13.72
N SER A 248 5.97 7.22 -12.47
CA SER A 248 6.83 7.15 -11.28
C SER A 248 7.55 5.81 -11.13
N GLU A 249 6.88 4.73 -11.49
CA GLU A 249 7.44 3.38 -11.42
C GLU A 249 8.51 3.14 -12.49
N GLN A 250 8.43 3.80 -13.65
CA GLN A 250 9.51 3.76 -14.66
C GLN A 250 10.71 4.58 -14.21
N CYS A 251 10.49 5.72 -13.55
CA CYS A 251 11.57 6.57 -13.04
C CYS A 251 12.37 5.86 -11.93
N ASN A 252 11.69 5.18 -11.02
CA ASN A 252 12.32 4.39 -9.95
C ASN A 252 12.04 2.88 -10.14
N LYS A 253 12.36 2.39 -11.33
CA LYS A 253 12.01 1.05 -11.79
C LYS A 253 12.42 -0.07 -10.83
N TYR A 254 13.60 0.05 -10.24
CA TYR A 254 14.17 -0.98 -9.37
C TYR A 254 14.04 -0.68 -7.87
N GLY A 255 13.40 0.45 -7.50
CA GLY A 255 13.27 0.86 -6.10
C GLY A 255 14.59 1.30 -5.46
N THR A 256 15.61 1.63 -6.24
CA THR A 256 16.96 1.94 -5.76
C THR A 256 17.40 3.39 -6.02
N THR A 257 16.47 4.27 -6.33
CA THR A 257 16.75 5.69 -6.55
C THR A 257 17.12 6.38 -5.24
N PHE A 258 16.57 5.94 -4.09
CA PHE A 258 16.79 6.53 -2.75
C PHE A 258 16.68 8.06 -2.79
N SER A 259 15.58 8.55 -3.37
CA SER A 259 15.37 9.98 -3.61
C SER A 259 15.22 10.76 -2.30
N PHE A 260 15.87 11.92 -2.20
CA PHE A 260 15.67 12.93 -1.16
C PHE A 260 15.07 14.21 -1.76
N SER A 261 14.24 14.10 -2.80
CA SER A 261 13.56 15.22 -3.47
C SER A 261 12.08 15.32 -3.06
N GLY A 262 11.40 16.38 -3.53
CA GLY A 262 9.97 16.58 -3.26
C GLY A 262 9.66 17.01 -1.83
N GLY A 263 10.62 17.62 -1.14
CA GLY A 263 10.44 18.04 0.26
C GLY A 263 10.33 16.86 1.22
N ALA A 264 9.60 17.06 2.31
CA ALA A 264 9.38 16.07 3.35
C ALA A 264 7.88 15.84 3.56
N LEU A 265 7.46 14.58 3.67
CA LEU A 265 6.15 14.18 4.15
C LEU A 265 6.26 13.78 5.63
N TRP A 266 5.66 14.56 6.50
CA TRP A 266 5.54 14.28 7.93
C TRP A 266 4.20 13.59 8.19
N MET A 267 4.21 12.52 8.97
CA MET A 267 3.00 11.81 9.40
C MET A 267 3.03 11.59 10.91
N GLY A 268 1.87 11.76 11.55
CA GLY A 268 1.66 11.45 12.95
C GLY A 268 0.35 10.70 13.14
N GLU A 269 0.35 9.63 13.96
CA GLU A 269 -0.83 8.83 14.25
C GLU A 269 -0.86 8.42 15.72
N LEU A 270 -2.00 8.69 16.37
CA LEU A 270 -2.35 8.14 17.68
C LEU A 270 -3.21 6.91 17.46
N GLN A 271 -2.81 5.79 18.04
CA GLN A 271 -3.54 4.53 18.01
C GLN A 271 -3.99 4.15 19.42
N TYR A 272 -5.28 3.83 19.58
CA TYR A 272 -5.84 3.27 20.80
C TYR A 272 -6.34 1.85 20.53
N LYS A 273 -5.81 0.87 21.28
CA LYS A 273 -6.20 -0.53 21.23
C LYS A 273 -7.15 -0.84 22.38
N LEU A 274 -8.39 -1.12 22.07
CA LEU A 274 -9.36 -1.67 23.00
C LEU A 274 -9.13 -3.18 23.14
N SER A 275 -8.80 -3.63 24.35
CA SER A 275 -8.63 -5.04 24.68
C SER A 275 -9.91 -5.59 25.29
N GLY A 276 -10.05 -6.91 25.35
CA GLY A 276 -11.18 -7.58 26.00
C GLY A 276 -11.95 -8.53 25.06
N ASN A 277 -13.21 -8.78 25.39
CA ASN A 277 -14.02 -9.76 24.65
C ASN A 277 -14.32 -9.34 23.20
N LEU A 278 -14.50 -8.05 22.97
CA LEU A 278 -14.70 -7.45 21.64
C LEU A 278 -13.59 -6.40 21.42
N PRO A 279 -12.39 -6.83 20.96
CA PRO A 279 -11.27 -5.93 20.76
C PRO A 279 -11.53 -4.97 19.58
N GLY A 280 -10.88 -3.82 19.61
CA GLY A 280 -10.97 -2.82 18.54
C GLY A 280 -9.73 -1.95 18.48
N VAL A 281 -9.57 -1.23 17.38
CA VAL A 281 -8.49 -0.27 17.15
C VAL A 281 -9.10 1.04 16.66
N TYR A 282 -8.69 2.13 17.29
CA TYR A 282 -9.13 3.49 16.96
C TYR A 282 -7.90 4.32 16.67
N LYS A 283 -7.90 5.01 15.55
CA LYS A 283 -6.76 5.81 15.13
C LYS A 283 -7.20 7.21 14.74
N VAL A 284 -6.37 8.20 15.04
CA VAL A 284 -6.47 9.55 14.52
C VAL A 284 -5.09 10.00 14.11
N GLY A 285 -4.99 10.60 12.94
CA GLY A 285 -3.71 11.02 12.41
C GLY A 285 -3.81 12.27 11.55
N ALA A 286 -2.65 12.83 11.27
CA ALA A 286 -2.46 13.96 10.39
C ALA A 286 -1.16 13.80 9.61
N TRP A 287 -1.09 14.47 8.46
CA TRP A 287 0.12 14.57 7.67
C TRP A 287 0.33 15.98 7.13
N TYR A 288 1.58 16.30 6.86
CA TYR A 288 2.00 17.54 6.23
C TYR A 288 3.14 17.30 5.25
N ALA A 289 2.96 17.70 4.00
CA ALA A 289 3.98 17.67 2.97
C ALA A 289 4.51 19.07 2.68
N THR A 290 5.82 19.24 2.61
CA THR A 290 6.47 20.55 2.48
C THR A 290 6.70 21.00 1.04
N ALA A 291 6.43 20.13 0.05
CA ALA A 291 6.55 20.47 -1.37
C ALA A 291 5.51 21.48 -1.82
N ASP A 292 5.72 22.07 -3.00
CA ASP A 292 4.71 22.89 -3.67
C ASP A 292 3.74 22.00 -4.45
N TYR A 293 2.46 22.38 -4.43
CA TYR A 293 1.35 21.67 -5.06
C TYR A 293 0.61 22.58 -6.04
N ALA A 294 0.32 22.06 -7.21
CA ALA A 294 -0.43 22.77 -8.24
C ALA A 294 -1.90 22.97 -7.85
N ASP A 295 -2.43 24.17 -8.06
CA ASP A 295 -3.87 24.44 -7.95
C ASP A 295 -4.64 23.60 -8.98
N GLN A 296 -5.79 23.09 -8.58
CA GLN A 296 -6.64 22.24 -9.42
C GLN A 296 -7.54 23.04 -10.39
N HIS A 297 -7.62 24.35 -10.24
CA HIS A 297 -8.48 25.22 -11.05
C HIS A 297 -7.75 26.42 -11.63
N PHE A 298 -6.92 27.10 -10.83
CA PHE A 298 -6.31 28.36 -11.21
C PHE A 298 -4.86 28.20 -11.65
N GLY A 299 -4.50 29.01 -12.66
CA GLY A 299 -3.16 29.22 -13.13
C GLY A 299 -2.80 30.70 -13.24
N VAL A 300 -1.63 30.99 -13.77
CA VAL A 300 -1.18 32.34 -14.06
C VAL A 300 -0.93 32.47 -15.56
N ASN A 301 -1.31 33.63 -16.13
CA ASN A 301 -0.98 33.94 -17.52
C ASN A 301 0.42 34.56 -17.63
N GLY A 302 0.88 34.84 -18.86
CA GLY A 302 2.18 35.45 -19.13
C GLY A 302 2.40 36.83 -18.51
N ALA A 303 1.34 37.52 -18.07
CA ALA A 303 1.38 38.79 -17.34
C ALA A 303 1.33 38.63 -15.80
N GLY A 304 1.31 37.38 -15.29
CA GLY A 304 1.21 37.10 -13.86
C GLY A 304 -0.21 37.24 -13.28
N THR A 305 -1.24 37.38 -14.11
CA THR A 305 -2.64 37.44 -13.68
C THR A 305 -3.19 36.05 -13.47
N VAL A 306 -3.93 35.87 -12.37
CA VAL A 306 -4.63 34.60 -12.07
C VAL A 306 -5.79 34.41 -13.05
N VAL A 307 -5.81 33.26 -13.69
CA VAL A 307 -6.82 32.84 -14.68
C VAL A 307 -7.21 31.39 -14.42
N SER A 308 -8.32 30.91 -14.99
CA SER A 308 -8.62 29.48 -15.00
C SER A 308 -7.55 28.71 -15.80
N LEU A 309 -7.21 27.49 -15.37
CA LEU A 309 -6.34 26.59 -16.15
C LEU A 309 -6.96 26.20 -17.50
N ALA A 310 -8.27 26.33 -17.67
CA ALA A 310 -8.97 26.15 -18.94
C ALA A 310 -8.78 27.34 -19.90
N ASP A 311 -8.34 28.50 -19.41
CA ASP A 311 -8.06 29.67 -20.26
C ASP A 311 -6.84 29.39 -21.14
N PRO A 312 -6.93 29.55 -22.48
CA PRO A 312 -5.77 29.38 -23.38
C PRO A 312 -4.56 30.28 -23.05
N ALA A 313 -4.77 31.37 -22.31
CA ALA A 313 -3.68 32.26 -21.85
C ALA A 313 -2.96 31.76 -20.59
N ALA A 314 -3.43 30.69 -19.95
CA ALA A 314 -2.77 30.11 -18.78
C ALA A 314 -1.38 29.58 -19.19
N ALA A 315 -0.35 30.04 -18.49
CA ALA A 315 1.04 29.61 -18.73
C ALA A 315 1.48 28.47 -17.81
N GLY A 316 0.71 28.21 -16.75
CA GLY A 316 0.95 27.11 -15.79
C GLY A 316 0.07 27.25 -14.55
N PRO A 317 0.02 26.22 -13.69
CA PRO A 317 -0.79 26.25 -12.50
C PRO A 317 -0.27 27.26 -11.46
N LEU A 318 -1.20 27.83 -10.69
CA LEU A 318 -0.86 28.50 -9.45
C LEU A 318 -0.31 27.45 -8.47
N ASN A 319 0.78 27.78 -7.77
CA ASN A 319 1.39 26.86 -6.81
C ASN A 319 1.05 27.25 -5.37
N HIS A 320 0.70 26.27 -4.58
CA HIS A 320 0.49 26.38 -3.13
C HIS A 320 1.65 25.73 -2.40
N SER A 321 2.25 26.43 -1.44
CA SER A 321 3.31 25.85 -0.63
C SER A 321 2.74 24.95 0.46
N GLY A 322 3.17 23.72 0.48
CA GLY A 322 2.73 22.69 1.41
C GLY A 322 1.36 22.11 1.12
N ASN A 323 1.12 20.92 1.68
CA ASN A 323 -0.15 20.22 1.66
C ASN A 323 -0.36 19.50 2.99
N TRP A 324 -1.60 19.21 3.38
CA TRP A 324 -1.90 18.58 4.64
C TRP A 324 -3.22 17.82 4.61
N GLY A 325 -3.38 16.91 5.54
CA GLY A 325 -4.63 16.20 5.77
C GLY A 325 -4.76 15.68 7.17
N ILE A 326 -6.01 15.46 7.56
CA ILE A 326 -6.36 14.81 8.82
C ILE A 326 -7.26 13.62 8.54
N TYR A 327 -7.15 12.58 9.35
CA TYR A 327 -7.95 11.36 9.19
C TYR A 327 -8.27 10.69 10.52
N GLY A 328 -9.29 9.85 10.47
CA GLY A 328 -9.66 8.95 11.57
C GLY A 328 -10.00 7.55 11.06
N LEU A 329 -9.83 6.55 11.92
CA LEU A 329 -10.14 5.16 11.65
C LEU A 329 -10.72 4.49 12.90
N VAL A 330 -11.72 3.69 12.68
CA VAL A 330 -12.31 2.76 13.68
C VAL A 330 -12.32 1.37 13.07
N ASP A 331 -11.80 0.38 13.78
CA ASP A 331 -11.91 -1.03 13.42
C ASP A 331 -12.32 -1.80 14.69
N GLN A 332 -13.51 -2.36 14.71
CA GLN A 332 -14.13 -2.89 15.90
C GLN A 332 -14.72 -4.28 15.68
N MET A 333 -14.29 -5.25 16.46
CA MET A 333 -15.03 -6.50 16.58
C MET A 333 -16.38 -6.23 17.25
N VAL A 334 -17.47 -6.56 16.57
CA VAL A 334 -18.83 -6.35 17.07
C VAL A 334 -19.49 -7.64 17.53
N SER A 335 -18.98 -8.80 17.11
CA SER A 335 -19.50 -10.11 17.54
C SER A 335 -18.44 -11.19 17.40
N ARG A 336 -18.59 -12.26 18.18
CA ARG A 336 -17.85 -13.51 18.02
C ARG A 336 -18.72 -14.57 17.36
N ILE A 337 -18.10 -15.41 16.55
CA ILE A 337 -18.73 -16.59 15.92
C ILE A 337 -17.99 -17.81 16.43
N GLY A 338 -18.67 -18.60 17.28
CA GLY A 338 -18.04 -19.75 17.92
C GLY A 338 -16.79 -19.36 18.73
N LYS A 339 -15.74 -20.19 18.65
CA LYS A 339 -14.51 -19.99 19.41
C LYS A 339 -13.54 -19.01 18.71
N ASP A 340 -13.37 -19.14 17.40
CA ASP A 340 -12.28 -18.51 16.64
C ASP A 340 -12.77 -17.53 15.56
N GLY A 341 -14.10 -17.49 15.30
CA GLY A 341 -14.71 -16.59 14.34
C GLY A 341 -15.08 -15.24 14.92
N SER A 342 -15.22 -14.25 14.04
CA SER A 342 -15.54 -12.87 14.43
C SER A 342 -16.31 -12.12 13.32
N VAL A 343 -17.07 -11.12 13.75
CA VAL A 343 -17.63 -10.07 12.89
C VAL A 343 -16.98 -8.76 13.28
N ASN A 344 -16.30 -8.15 12.36
CA ASN A 344 -15.64 -6.86 12.53
C ASN A 344 -16.27 -5.83 11.60
N VAL A 345 -16.37 -4.59 12.06
CA VAL A 345 -16.75 -3.44 11.22
C VAL A 345 -15.61 -2.44 11.23
N PHE A 346 -15.40 -1.78 10.10
CA PHE A 346 -14.41 -0.72 10.00
C PHE A 346 -15.02 0.53 9.34
N LEU A 347 -14.46 1.68 9.69
CA LEU A 347 -14.74 2.97 9.09
C LEU A 347 -13.47 3.79 9.12
N ARG A 348 -13.09 4.36 7.96
CA ARG A 348 -11.96 5.28 7.84
C ARG A 348 -12.39 6.48 7.01
N GLY A 349 -11.87 7.67 7.31
CA GLY A 349 -12.16 8.85 6.51
C GLY A 349 -11.19 9.98 6.81
N GLY A 350 -11.12 10.95 5.89
CA GLY A 350 -10.24 12.10 6.02
C GLY A 350 -10.57 13.23 5.06
N VAL A 351 -9.94 14.38 5.32
CA VAL A 351 -10.12 15.62 4.57
C VAL A 351 -8.79 16.29 4.29
N VAL A 352 -8.72 17.01 3.18
CA VAL A 352 -7.55 17.76 2.69
C VAL A 352 -7.99 19.10 2.08
N PRO A 353 -7.09 20.07 1.85
CA PRO A 353 -7.40 21.29 1.12
C PRO A 353 -8.00 21.02 -0.26
N THR A 354 -8.99 21.80 -0.65
CA THR A 354 -9.76 21.58 -1.89
C THR A 354 -9.15 22.23 -3.12
N ASP A 355 -8.21 23.15 -2.93
CA ASP A 355 -7.58 23.94 -4.00
C ASP A 355 -6.45 23.21 -4.73
N ARG A 356 -5.72 22.34 -4.03
CA ARG A 356 -4.49 21.69 -4.50
C ARG A 356 -4.56 20.16 -4.57
N ASN A 357 -5.68 19.58 -4.16
CA ASN A 357 -5.87 18.13 -4.15
C ASN A 357 -6.99 17.73 -5.13
N LEU A 358 -6.80 16.62 -5.81
CA LEU A 358 -7.82 16.04 -6.69
C LEU A 358 -8.99 15.52 -5.86
N ILE A 359 -8.68 14.78 -4.79
CA ILE A 359 -9.66 14.23 -3.85
C ILE A 359 -9.69 15.12 -2.61
N SER A 360 -10.83 15.73 -2.31
CA SER A 360 -10.97 16.64 -1.15
C SER A 360 -11.50 15.97 0.12
N PHE A 361 -12.22 14.88 -0.04
CA PHE A 361 -12.80 14.07 1.04
C PHE A 361 -12.77 12.60 0.62
N TYR A 362 -12.43 11.76 1.57
CA TYR A 362 -12.42 10.31 1.42
C TYR A 362 -13.10 9.65 2.62
N MET A 363 -13.86 8.59 2.37
CA MET A 363 -14.42 7.74 3.41
C MET A 363 -14.53 6.31 2.87
N ASP A 364 -14.11 5.34 3.65
CA ASP A 364 -14.39 3.92 3.42
C ASP A 364 -14.94 3.26 4.68
N GLY A 365 -15.63 2.15 4.48
CA GLY A 365 -16.14 1.34 5.57
C GLY A 365 -16.64 -0.01 5.08
N GLY A 366 -16.85 -0.91 6.00
CA GLY A 366 -17.33 -2.24 5.66
C GLY A 366 -17.40 -3.21 6.82
N ILE A 367 -17.55 -4.47 6.46
CA ILE A 367 -17.69 -5.59 7.39
C ILE A 367 -16.79 -6.74 6.95
N GLY A 368 -16.07 -7.31 7.92
CA GLY A 368 -15.31 -8.56 7.77
C GLY A 368 -15.89 -9.65 8.65
N VAL A 369 -16.12 -10.82 8.07
CA VAL A 369 -16.67 -11.97 8.78
C VAL A 369 -15.72 -13.15 8.65
N LYS A 370 -15.01 -13.49 9.73
CA LYS A 370 -14.10 -14.63 9.79
C LYS A 370 -14.80 -15.85 10.39
N GLY A 371 -14.56 -17.03 9.79
CA GLY A 371 -15.04 -18.31 10.34
C GLY A 371 -16.57 -18.44 10.37
N ALA A 372 -17.29 -17.83 9.40
CA ALA A 372 -18.75 -17.90 9.31
C ALA A 372 -19.28 -19.30 9.00
N LEU A 373 -18.52 -20.06 8.22
CA LEU A 373 -18.91 -21.41 7.81
C LEU A 373 -18.33 -22.46 8.76
N ARG A 374 -19.16 -23.44 9.09
CA ARG A 374 -18.73 -24.60 9.88
C ARG A 374 -17.55 -25.29 9.18
N ASP A 375 -16.56 -25.72 9.93
CA ASP A 375 -15.34 -26.39 9.45
C ASP A 375 -14.40 -25.52 8.57
N ARG A 376 -14.67 -24.20 8.50
CA ARG A 376 -13.88 -23.20 7.77
C ARG A 376 -13.51 -22.00 8.66
N PRO A 377 -12.76 -22.20 9.78
CA PRO A 377 -12.54 -21.15 10.79
C PRO A 377 -11.62 -20.02 10.30
N ASN A 378 -10.84 -20.26 9.25
CA ASN A 378 -9.87 -19.32 8.73
C ASN A 378 -10.34 -18.57 7.48
N ASP A 379 -11.50 -18.97 6.93
CA ASP A 379 -12.06 -18.26 5.79
C ASP A 379 -12.59 -16.89 6.22
N MET A 380 -12.45 -15.92 5.32
CA MET A 380 -12.90 -14.56 5.57
C MET A 380 -13.75 -14.05 4.41
N PHE A 381 -14.95 -13.60 4.73
CA PHE A 381 -15.80 -12.81 3.84
C PHE A 381 -15.62 -11.33 4.19
N THR A 382 -15.41 -10.47 3.19
CA THR A 382 -15.29 -9.03 3.39
C THR A 382 -16.14 -8.28 2.37
N LEU A 383 -16.89 -7.29 2.85
CA LEU A 383 -17.64 -6.32 2.04
C LEU A 383 -17.16 -4.93 2.40
N GLY A 384 -16.84 -4.11 1.38
CA GLY A 384 -16.40 -2.73 1.56
C GLY A 384 -17.06 -1.78 0.58
N ILE A 385 -17.15 -0.53 1.01
CA ILE A 385 -17.56 0.62 0.20
C ILE A 385 -16.55 1.72 0.45
N ALA A 386 -16.05 2.34 -0.64
CA ALA A 386 -15.20 3.51 -0.57
C ALA A 386 -15.81 4.65 -1.40
N TYR A 387 -15.74 5.87 -0.89
CA TYR A 387 -16.22 7.09 -1.49
C TYR A 387 -15.08 8.12 -1.57
N SER A 388 -14.78 8.58 -2.77
CA SER A 388 -13.76 9.60 -3.05
C SER A 388 -14.42 10.81 -3.70
N LYS A 389 -14.45 11.96 -2.99
CA LYS A 389 -15.02 13.20 -3.50
C LYS A 389 -13.99 13.98 -4.29
N ILE A 390 -14.26 14.22 -5.57
CA ILE A 390 -13.46 15.13 -6.39
C ILE A 390 -13.57 16.55 -5.79
N SER A 391 -12.46 17.28 -5.78
CA SER A 391 -12.43 18.63 -5.22
C SER A 391 -13.32 19.59 -6.02
N PRO A 392 -13.93 20.58 -5.34
CA PRO A 392 -14.68 21.63 -6.01
C PRO A 392 -13.84 22.42 -7.03
N ALA A 393 -12.53 22.56 -6.80
CA ALA A 393 -11.60 23.20 -7.71
C ALA A 393 -11.44 22.42 -9.02
N ALA A 394 -11.18 21.11 -8.95
CA ALA A 394 -11.11 20.25 -10.13
C ALA A 394 -12.42 20.24 -10.93
N ALA A 395 -13.57 20.16 -10.23
CA ALA A 395 -14.88 20.25 -10.88
C ALA A 395 -15.16 21.65 -11.50
N ALA A 396 -14.59 22.74 -10.95
CA ALA A 396 -14.66 24.07 -11.52
C ALA A 396 -13.85 24.18 -12.80
N PHE A 397 -12.63 23.63 -12.82
CA PHE A 397 -11.82 23.52 -14.03
C PHE A 397 -12.57 22.78 -15.16
N ASP A 398 -13.24 21.67 -14.84
CA ASP A 398 -14.02 20.92 -15.82
C ASP A 398 -15.20 21.72 -16.38
N ARG A 399 -15.88 22.53 -15.52
CA ARG A 399 -16.96 23.44 -15.96
C ARG A 399 -16.46 24.51 -16.92
N ASP A 400 -15.30 25.12 -16.62
CA ASP A 400 -14.68 26.11 -17.48
C ASP A 400 -14.26 25.48 -18.81
N THR A 401 -13.65 24.27 -18.76
CA THR A 401 -13.30 23.49 -19.96
C THR A 401 -14.53 23.20 -20.82
N ARG A 402 -15.64 22.78 -20.20
CA ARG A 402 -16.92 22.55 -20.92
C ARG A 402 -17.47 23.80 -21.58
N ALA A 403 -17.30 24.97 -20.96
CA ALA A 403 -17.75 26.23 -21.54
C ALA A 403 -16.98 26.58 -22.83
N ILE A 404 -15.73 26.16 -22.95
CA ILE A 404 -14.87 26.41 -24.12
C ILE A 404 -14.99 25.30 -25.15
N ALA A 405 -15.05 24.04 -24.72
CA ALA A 405 -15.04 22.85 -25.58
C ALA A 405 -16.15 21.85 -25.18
N PRO A 406 -17.41 22.14 -25.45
CA PRO A 406 -18.52 21.22 -25.17
C PRO A 406 -18.63 20.11 -26.25
N PRO A 407 -19.10 18.91 -25.89
CA PRO A 407 -19.40 18.46 -24.53
C PRO A 407 -18.11 18.00 -23.81
N PHE A 408 -18.04 18.26 -22.50
CA PHE A 408 -16.94 17.79 -21.66
C PHE A 408 -17.51 17.27 -20.32
N PRO A 409 -17.19 16.06 -19.85
CA PRO A 409 -17.62 15.54 -18.56
C PRO A 409 -17.17 16.45 -17.41
N ILE A 410 -17.95 16.53 -16.34
CA ILE A 410 -17.56 17.21 -15.10
C ILE A 410 -17.35 16.14 -14.06
N ARG A 411 -16.15 16.11 -13.46
CA ARG A 411 -15.82 15.21 -12.38
C ARG A 411 -16.60 15.55 -11.11
N ASP A 412 -16.99 14.52 -10.35
CA ASP A 412 -17.80 14.65 -9.13
C ASP A 412 -17.31 13.75 -7.99
N GLU A 413 -17.50 12.44 -8.06
CA GLU A 413 -17.04 11.45 -7.09
C GLU A 413 -16.81 10.09 -7.76
N GLU A 414 -16.02 9.24 -7.10
CA GLU A 414 -15.94 7.81 -7.39
C GLU A 414 -16.43 7.03 -6.18
N VAL A 415 -17.25 5.99 -6.43
CA VAL A 415 -17.68 5.04 -5.40
C VAL A 415 -17.27 3.64 -5.81
N VAL A 416 -16.57 2.95 -4.92
CA VAL A 416 -16.14 1.56 -5.10
C VAL A 416 -16.93 0.67 -4.14
N PHE A 417 -17.60 -0.34 -4.67
CA PHE A 417 -18.16 -1.46 -3.91
C PHE A 417 -17.30 -2.67 -4.19
N GLU A 418 -16.88 -3.36 -3.14
CA GLU A 418 -16.11 -4.61 -3.27
C GLU A 418 -16.63 -5.67 -2.33
N MET A 419 -16.69 -6.89 -2.83
CA MET A 419 -17.06 -8.08 -2.08
C MET A 419 -16.08 -9.20 -2.40
N THR A 420 -15.47 -9.78 -1.39
CA THR A 420 -14.47 -10.84 -1.56
C THR A 420 -14.62 -11.95 -0.52
N TYR A 421 -14.20 -13.16 -0.88
CA TYR A 421 -14.20 -14.33 -0.01
C TYR A 421 -12.85 -15.03 -0.07
N ALA A 422 -12.04 -14.89 0.97
CA ALA A 422 -10.76 -15.58 1.10
C ALA A 422 -10.97 -16.99 1.65
N ALA A 423 -10.87 -17.97 0.79
CA ALA A 423 -10.94 -19.39 1.13
C ALA A 423 -9.54 -19.94 1.43
N GLN A 424 -9.23 -20.26 2.67
CA GLN A 424 -7.98 -20.94 3.02
C GLN A 424 -8.06 -22.43 2.66
N ILE A 425 -7.47 -22.82 1.52
CA ILE A 425 -7.47 -24.19 1.00
C ILE A 425 -6.48 -25.06 1.77
N ALA A 426 -5.33 -24.48 2.11
CA ALA A 426 -4.30 -25.06 2.97
C ALA A 426 -3.66 -23.93 3.79
N PRO A 427 -2.87 -24.19 4.85
CA PRO A 427 -2.19 -23.12 5.58
C PRO A 427 -1.30 -22.23 4.70
N TRP A 428 -0.80 -22.78 3.60
CA TRP A 428 0.05 -22.10 2.61
C TRP A 428 -0.69 -21.64 1.35
N TRP A 429 -2.00 -21.94 1.18
CA TRP A 429 -2.73 -21.61 -0.06
C TRP A 429 -4.09 -20.99 0.22
N ILE A 430 -4.29 -19.79 -0.30
CA ILE A 430 -5.56 -19.06 -0.25
C ILE A 430 -6.04 -18.82 -1.68
N VAL A 431 -7.33 -19.04 -1.91
CA VAL A 431 -8.04 -18.69 -3.16
C VAL A 431 -9.12 -17.67 -2.80
N GLN A 432 -9.16 -16.57 -3.54
CA GLN A 432 -9.99 -15.42 -3.17
C GLN A 432 -10.74 -14.90 -4.42
N PRO A 433 -11.98 -15.36 -4.68
CA PRO A 433 -12.88 -14.70 -5.63
C PRO A 433 -13.23 -13.30 -5.15
N ASP A 434 -13.40 -12.40 -6.11
CA ASP A 434 -13.62 -10.97 -5.91
C ASP A 434 -14.60 -10.41 -6.91
N LEU A 435 -15.48 -9.49 -6.47
CA LEU A 435 -16.41 -8.74 -7.28
C LEU A 435 -16.32 -7.26 -6.91
N GLN A 436 -16.17 -6.40 -7.90
CA GLN A 436 -16.13 -4.95 -7.71
C GLN A 436 -17.13 -4.26 -8.64
N TYR A 437 -17.75 -3.22 -8.12
CA TYR A 437 -18.56 -2.30 -8.91
C TYR A 437 -18.11 -0.87 -8.63
N ILE A 438 -17.63 -0.20 -9.69
CA ILE A 438 -17.08 1.15 -9.60
C ILE A 438 -18.03 2.10 -10.31
N VAL A 439 -18.58 3.04 -9.55
CA VAL A 439 -19.44 4.11 -10.04
C VAL A 439 -18.56 5.32 -10.32
N HIS A 440 -18.74 5.92 -11.50
CA HIS A 440 -17.99 7.06 -11.99
C HIS A 440 -16.46 6.84 -11.93
N PRO A 441 -15.88 5.84 -12.64
CA PRO A 441 -14.45 5.62 -12.67
C PRO A 441 -13.68 6.90 -12.97
N GLY A 442 -12.61 7.18 -12.19
CA GLY A 442 -11.85 8.43 -12.27
C GLY A 442 -12.62 9.66 -11.78
N GLY A 443 -13.78 9.47 -11.11
CA GLY A 443 -14.67 10.56 -10.70
C GLY A 443 -15.41 11.19 -11.87
N ASN A 444 -15.88 10.42 -12.86
CA ASN A 444 -16.46 10.92 -14.12
C ASN A 444 -15.45 11.54 -15.10
N VAL A 445 -14.20 11.14 -15.06
CA VAL A 445 -13.20 11.63 -16.00
C VAL A 445 -13.58 11.30 -17.45
N PRO A 446 -13.17 12.14 -18.45
CA PRO A 446 -13.42 11.84 -19.86
C PRO A 446 -12.88 10.48 -20.27
N ASN A 447 -13.66 9.72 -21.04
CA ASN A 447 -13.21 8.44 -21.59
C ASN A 447 -12.10 8.65 -22.64
N PRO A 448 -10.92 8.02 -22.52
CA PRO A 448 -9.83 8.17 -23.48
C PRO A 448 -10.22 7.80 -24.92
N ASN A 449 -11.19 6.89 -25.11
CA ASN A 449 -11.68 6.45 -26.42
C ASN A 449 -12.73 7.40 -27.02
N ASP A 450 -13.43 8.18 -26.19
CA ASP A 450 -14.37 9.22 -26.58
C ASP A 450 -14.44 10.30 -25.50
N PRO A 451 -13.61 11.35 -25.58
CA PRO A 451 -13.53 12.39 -24.56
C PRO A 451 -14.80 13.22 -24.34
N THR A 452 -15.83 13.03 -25.19
CA THR A 452 -17.12 13.73 -25.05
C THR A 452 -18.03 13.13 -23.99
N VAL A 453 -17.73 11.92 -23.54
CA VAL A 453 -18.49 11.17 -22.51
C VAL A 453 -17.55 10.75 -21.37
N ALA A 454 -18.11 10.57 -20.18
CA ALA A 454 -17.39 10.00 -19.05
C ALA A 454 -17.15 8.49 -19.23
N ILE A 455 -16.13 7.95 -18.52
CA ILE A 455 -15.95 6.50 -18.40
C ILE A 455 -17.21 5.91 -17.76
N GLY A 456 -17.75 4.84 -18.36
CA GLY A 456 -18.95 4.15 -17.85
C GLY A 456 -18.66 3.35 -16.58
N ASN A 457 -19.65 3.24 -15.69
CA ASN A 457 -19.57 2.45 -14.47
C ASN A 457 -19.05 1.03 -14.76
N ALA A 458 -18.03 0.58 -14.03
CA ALA A 458 -17.35 -0.67 -14.29
C ALA A 458 -17.82 -1.79 -13.35
N PHE A 459 -18.15 -2.97 -13.92
CA PHE A 459 -18.33 -4.18 -13.15
C PHE A 459 -17.18 -5.14 -13.44
N ILE A 460 -16.50 -5.58 -12.39
CA ILE A 460 -15.26 -6.34 -12.44
C ILE A 460 -15.47 -7.63 -11.64
N ALA A 461 -15.00 -8.74 -12.19
CA ALA A 461 -14.91 -10.01 -11.48
C ALA A 461 -13.48 -10.52 -11.54
N GLY A 462 -12.99 -11.02 -10.42
CA GLY A 462 -11.61 -11.50 -10.29
C GLY A 462 -11.48 -12.74 -9.42
N ILE A 463 -10.31 -13.31 -9.49
CA ILE A 463 -9.86 -14.39 -8.61
C ILE A 463 -8.38 -14.23 -8.34
N ARG A 464 -8.01 -14.26 -7.06
CA ARG A 464 -6.62 -14.25 -6.58
C ARG A 464 -6.25 -15.60 -6.00
N SER A 465 -5.04 -16.04 -6.24
CA SER A 465 -4.41 -17.19 -5.59
C SER A 465 -3.14 -16.74 -4.91
N THR A 466 -3.04 -16.97 -3.60
CA THR A 466 -1.84 -16.65 -2.80
C THR A 466 -1.22 -17.93 -2.28
N ILE A 467 0.05 -18.15 -2.59
CA ILE A 467 0.83 -19.34 -2.21
C ILE A 467 2.05 -18.89 -1.38
N LYS A 468 2.21 -19.48 -0.19
CA LYS A 468 3.39 -19.28 0.68
C LYS A 468 4.35 -20.46 0.52
N PHE A 469 5.62 -20.17 0.22
CA PHE A 469 6.64 -21.20 -0.01
C PHE A 469 7.48 -21.46 1.23
#